data_c0cf14ee89369dcf07f22db99a7f5a5a
#
_entry.id   c0cf14ee89369dcf07f22db99a7f5a5a
#
_cell.length_a   1.000
_cell.length_b   1.000
_cell.length_c   1.000
_cell.angle_alpha   90.00
_cell.angle_beta   90.00
_cell.angle_gamma   90.00
#
_symmetry.space_group_name_H-M   'P 1'
#
loop_
_entity.id
_entity.type
_entity.pdbx_description
1 polymer ?
#
loop_
_entity_poly.entity_id
_entity_poly.type
_entity_poly.pdbx_seq_one_letter_code
_entity_poly.pdbx_strand_id
1 'polypeptide(L)'
;MVSVDAKKKELVGDFKNPGREWHPQGEAEDVRVYDFPIKGLGRATPYGVYDLGRNAGWVNVGIDHDTAAFAVQSLRSFWNEVGQQQYPKAKRLLISADGGGSNGSRVRLWKWELQQLADETGLCITVCHLPPGTSKWNKIEHRLFAWISQNWRGKPLTNYAVILKLIAATTTEAGLTVQCQLDTNLYPAGRKISDEEMATLSIQPDSFHGEWNYTILPRTTLIDTVIS
;
A
#
# COMPACT_ATOMS: atom_id res chain seq x y z
N MET A 1 -1.46 -4.66 -13.88
CA MET A 1 -1.52 -3.24 -13.44
C MET A 1 -2.10 -3.19 -12.05
N VAL A 2 -1.47 -2.44 -11.17
CA VAL A 2 -1.97 -2.22 -9.80
C VAL A 2 -2.19 -0.74 -9.53
N SER A 3 -3.18 -0.42 -8.69
CA SER A 3 -3.40 0.90 -8.11
C SER A 3 -3.02 0.84 -6.64
N VAL A 4 -2.25 1.81 -6.15
CA VAL A 4 -1.71 1.79 -4.80
C VAL A 4 -2.03 3.08 -4.06
N ASP A 5 -2.19 2.97 -2.74
CA ASP A 5 -2.30 4.12 -1.84
C ASP A 5 -2.23 3.70 -0.37
N ALA A 6 -2.01 4.69 0.50
CA ALA A 6 -2.18 4.55 1.94
C ALA A 6 -3.63 4.85 2.34
N LYS A 7 -4.29 3.94 3.04
CA LYS A 7 -5.58 4.24 3.66
C LYS A 7 -5.37 5.08 4.92
N LYS A 8 -6.37 5.91 5.26
CA LYS A 8 -6.39 6.65 6.52
C LYS A 8 -5.97 5.74 7.69
N LYS A 9 -5.07 6.24 8.53
CA LYS A 9 -4.63 5.56 9.76
C LYS A 9 -5.79 5.45 10.74
N GLU A 10 -5.94 4.29 11.36
CA GLU A 10 -7.01 4.05 12.32
C GLU A 10 -6.43 3.85 13.72
N LEU A 11 -7.10 4.37 14.73
CA LEU A 11 -6.75 4.09 16.13
C LEU A 11 -7.08 2.63 16.46
N VAL A 12 -6.16 1.94 17.13
CA VAL A 12 -6.40 0.60 17.64
C VAL A 12 -6.97 0.71 19.05
N GLY A 13 -8.12 0.10 19.29
CA GLY A 13 -8.81 0.14 20.58
C GLY A 13 -10.33 0.16 20.45
N ASP A 14 -11.00 0.33 21.58
CA ASP A 14 -12.45 0.41 21.72
C ASP A 14 -13.02 1.79 21.30
N PHE A 15 -12.49 2.37 20.23
CA PHE A 15 -12.94 3.67 19.74
C PHE A 15 -14.18 3.57 18.87
N LYS A 16 -15.03 4.60 18.95
CA LYS A 16 -16.19 4.75 18.06
C LYS A 16 -15.70 4.84 16.61
N ASN A 17 -16.13 3.89 15.80
CA ASN A 17 -15.94 3.94 14.35
C ASN A 17 -17.20 4.51 13.67
N PRO A 18 -17.10 5.34 12.63
CA PRO A 18 -18.26 5.90 11.94
C PRO A 18 -19.21 4.83 11.42
N GLY A 19 -20.51 5.07 11.56
CA GLY A 19 -21.57 4.19 11.10
C GLY A 19 -22.39 3.60 12.22
N ARG A 20 -23.22 2.62 11.88
CA ARG A 20 -24.10 1.90 12.81
C ARG A 20 -24.00 0.41 12.52
N GLU A 21 -24.01 -0.39 13.56
CA GLU A 21 -24.17 -1.85 13.53
C GLU A 21 -25.38 -2.24 14.36
N TRP A 22 -26.07 -3.29 13.95
CA TRP A 22 -27.20 -3.81 14.70
C TRP A 22 -26.69 -4.80 15.75
N HIS A 23 -27.15 -4.60 17.00
CA HIS A 23 -26.93 -5.51 18.12
C HIS A 23 -28.27 -5.89 18.72
N PRO A 24 -28.38 -7.03 19.41
CA PRO A 24 -29.54 -7.32 20.26
C PRO A 24 -29.75 -6.18 21.27
N GLN A 25 -31.00 -5.98 21.67
CA GLN A 25 -31.32 -4.91 22.62
C GLN A 25 -30.57 -5.10 23.93
N GLY A 26 -29.80 -4.08 24.34
CA GLY A 26 -29.01 -4.10 25.57
C GLY A 26 -27.60 -4.71 25.42
N GLU A 27 -27.20 -5.18 24.21
CA GLU A 27 -25.89 -5.81 23.95
C GLU A 27 -24.96 -4.93 23.10
N ALA A 28 -25.27 -3.64 22.95
CA ALA A 28 -24.41 -2.72 22.24
C ALA A 28 -23.07 -2.57 22.98
N GLU A 29 -21.97 -2.63 22.22
CA GLU A 29 -20.63 -2.45 22.78
C GLU A 29 -20.41 -0.99 23.20
N ASP A 30 -19.89 -0.79 24.42
CA ASP A 30 -19.45 0.53 24.88
C ASP A 30 -18.19 0.93 24.13
N VAL A 31 -18.17 2.16 23.59
CA VAL A 31 -17.04 2.68 22.82
C VAL A 31 -16.60 4.05 23.31
N ARG A 32 -15.32 4.33 23.20
CA ARG A 32 -14.75 5.66 23.47
C ARG A 32 -15.14 6.63 22.37
N VAL A 33 -15.66 7.76 22.74
CA VAL A 33 -16.04 8.83 21.81
C VAL A 33 -14.92 9.83 21.55
N TYR A 34 -13.81 9.74 22.30
CA TYR A 34 -12.63 10.61 22.18
C TYR A 34 -11.47 9.86 21.53
N ASP A 35 -10.75 10.54 20.63
CA ASP A 35 -9.65 9.99 19.82
C ASP A 35 -8.28 10.07 20.52
N PHE A 36 -8.23 9.92 21.85
CA PHE A 36 -6.96 9.86 22.56
C PHE A 36 -6.33 8.47 22.44
N PRO A 37 -5.11 8.36 21.86
CA PRO A 37 -4.46 7.05 21.72
C PRO A 37 -4.30 6.34 23.05
N ILE A 38 -4.63 5.06 23.07
CA ILE A 38 -4.39 4.22 24.25
C ILE A 38 -2.91 3.81 24.25
N LYS A 39 -2.22 4.06 25.37
CA LYS A 39 -0.83 3.70 25.51
C LYS A 39 -0.63 2.18 25.25
N GLY A 40 0.25 1.87 24.30
CA GLY A 40 0.59 0.48 23.94
C GLY A 40 -0.25 -0.12 22.81
N LEU A 41 -1.36 0.49 22.37
CA LEU A 41 -2.16 -0.04 21.24
C LEU A 41 -1.77 0.59 19.89
N GLY A 42 -1.33 1.85 19.87
CA GLY A 42 -0.85 2.52 18.66
C GLY A 42 -1.93 2.82 17.63
N ARG A 43 -1.50 2.82 16.37
CA ARG A 43 -2.36 3.05 15.19
C ARG A 43 -2.06 2.01 14.13
N ALA A 44 -3.08 1.53 13.47
CA ALA A 44 -2.94 0.75 12.25
C ALA A 44 -2.71 1.68 11.05
N THR A 45 -1.72 1.35 10.24
CA THR A 45 -1.36 2.07 9.01
C THR A 45 -1.58 1.13 7.82
N PRO A 46 -2.79 1.05 7.23
CA PRO A 46 -3.03 0.17 6.09
C PRO A 46 -2.48 0.79 4.81
N TYR A 47 -1.71 0.03 4.05
CA TYR A 47 -1.30 0.35 2.69
C TYR A 47 -1.84 -0.70 1.73
N GLY A 48 -2.53 -0.26 0.68
CA GLY A 48 -3.22 -1.15 -0.25
C GLY A 48 -2.52 -1.26 -1.59
N VAL A 49 -2.64 -2.44 -2.18
CA VAL A 49 -2.30 -2.75 -3.57
C VAL A 49 -3.53 -3.39 -4.21
N TYR A 50 -4.16 -2.71 -5.13
CA TYR A 50 -5.34 -3.21 -5.84
C TYR A 50 -4.97 -3.66 -7.24
N ASP A 51 -5.14 -4.96 -7.51
CA ASP A 51 -4.94 -5.54 -8.84
C ASP A 51 -6.19 -5.33 -9.69
N LEU A 52 -6.06 -4.44 -10.69
CA LEU A 52 -7.17 -4.07 -11.56
C LEU A 52 -7.65 -5.24 -12.43
N GLY A 53 -6.72 -6.10 -12.84
CA GLY A 53 -7.04 -7.23 -13.75
C GLY A 53 -7.83 -8.35 -13.06
N ARG A 54 -7.60 -8.54 -11.77
CA ARG A 54 -8.21 -9.62 -10.99
C ARG A 54 -9.34 -9.16 -10.07
N ASN A 55 -9.58 -7.85 -9.95
CA ASN A 55 -10.46 -7.29 -8.93
C ASN A 55 -10.08 -7.81 -7.53
N ALA A 56 -8.81 -7.75 -7.18
CA ALA A 56 -8.27 -8.29 -5.95
C ALA A 56 -7.46 -7.24 -5.19
N GLY A 57 -7.61 -7.19 -3.87
CA GLY A 57 -6.89 -6.31 -2.97
C GLY A 57 -5.87 -7.07 -2.13
N TRP A 58 -4.69 -6.47 -1.96
CA TRP A 58 -3.73 -6.81 -0.93
C TRP A 58 -3.58 -5.63 0.01
N VAL A 59 -3.62 -5.86 1.32
CA VAL A 59 -3.44 -4.80 2.31
C VAL A 59 -2.37 -5.18 3.31
N ASN A 60 -1.30 -4.41 3.34
CA ASN A 60 -0.28 -4.49 4.37
C ASN A 60 -0.67 -3.55 5.52
N VAL A 61 -0.84 -4.07 6.72
CA VAL A 61 -1.24 -3.29 7.90
C VAL A 61 -0.01 -3.07 8.77
N GLY A 62 0.57 -1.87 8.67
CA GLY A 62 1.73 -1.48 9.47
C GLY A 62 1.35 -1.02 10.88
N ILE A 63 2.30 -1.14 11.80
CA ILE A 63 2.19 -0.65 13.18
C ILE A 63 2.94 0.68 13.40
N ASP A 64 3.61 1.18 12.37
CA ASP A 64 4.54 2.31 12.44
C ASP A 64 4.14 3.42 11.43
N HIS A 65 5.13 4.10 10.90
CA HIS A 65 4.95 5.26 10.03
C HIS A 65 4.56 4.87 8.60
N ASP A 66 3.71 5.68 7.99
CA ASP A 66 3.49 5.65 6.55
C ASP A 66 4.65 6.36 5.85
N THR A 67 5.65 5.58 5.47
CA THR A 67 6.84 6.05 4.75
C THR A 67 6.94 5.40 3.37
N ALA A 68 7.77 5.96 2.49
CA ALA A 68 8.01 5.36 1.18
C ALA A 68 8.61 3.94 1.29
N ALA A 69 9.43 3.69 2.30
CA ALA A 69 9.96 2.35 2.56
C ALA A 69 8.84 1.35 2.92
N PHE A 70 7.88 1.76 3.75
CA PHE A 70 6.70 0.94 4.06
C PHE A 70 5.82 0.72 2.82
N ALA A 71 5.60 1.76 2.02
CA ALA A 71 4.81 1.66 0.79
C ALA A 71 5.41 0.65 -0.19
N VAL A 72 6.73 0.69 -0.42
CA VAL A 72 7.40 -0.27 -1.31
C VAL A 72 7.50 -1.67 -0.67
N GLN A 73 7.66 -1.77 0.65
CA GLN A 73 7.58 -3.06 1.34
C GLN A 73 6.19 -3.70 1.15
N SER A 74 5.14 -2.91 1.13
CA SER A 74 3.78 -3.41 0.86
C SER A 74 3.64 -3.96 -0.57
N LEU A 75 4.28 -3.31 -1.55
CA LEU A 75 4.39 -3.82 -2.92
C LEU A 75 5.22 -5.11 -3.00
N ARG A 76 6.34 -5.17 -2.26
CA ARG A 76 7.21 -6.35 -2.18
C ARG A 76 6.45 -7.54 -1.62
N SER A 77 5.72 -7.34 -0.51
CA SER A 77 4.88 -8.37 0.09
C SER A 77 3.79 -8.85 -0.87
N PHE A 78 3.07 -7.92 -1.50
CA PHE A 78 2.09 -8.27 -2.54
C PHE A 78 2.71 -9.12 -3.65
N TRP A 79 3.89 -8.72 -4.16
CA TRP A 79 4.53 -9.46 -5.24
C TRP A 79 4.94 -10.86 -4.82
N ASN A 80 5.55 -11.01 -3.67
CA ASN A 80 6.04 -12.29 -3.16
C ASN A 80 4.90 -13.25 -2.80
N GLU A 81 3.85 -12.76 -2.14
CA GLU A 81 2.75 -13.60 -1.66
C GLU A 81 1.71 -13.91 -2.73
N VAL A 82 1.48 -12.98 -3.65
CA VAL A 82 0.40 -13.07 -4.62
C VAL A 82 0.90 -12.91 -6.06
N GLY A 83 1.65 -11.85 -6.34
CA GLY A 83 1.98 -11.42 -7.69
C GLY A 83 2.71 -12.48 -8.50
N GLN A 84 3.76 -13.09 -7.95
CA GLN A 84 4.57 -14.11 -8.62
C GLN A 84 3.74 -15.35 -8.99
N GLN A 85 2.85 -15.78 -8.12
CA GLN A 85 2.00 -16.95 -8.36
C GLN A 85 0.96 -16.67 -9.44
N GLN A 86 0.39 -15.46 -9.44
CA GLN A 86 -0.67 -15.08 -10.38
C GLN A 86 -0.13 -14.67 -11.74
N TYR A 87 1.10 -14.17 -11.80
CA TYR A 87 1.74 -13.66 -13.01
C TYR A 87 3.17 -14.20 -13.18
N PRO A 88 3.37 -15.54 -13.26
CA PRO A 88 4.71 -16.16 -13.22
C PRO A 88 5.61 -15.78 -14.41
N LYS A 89 5.03 -15.25 -15.48
CA LYS A 89 5.77 -14.79 -16.67
C LYS A 89 5.90 -13.27 -16.77
N ALA A 90 5.43 -12.53 -15.76
CA ALA A 90 5.49 -11.07 -15.82
C ALA A 90 6.94 -10.58 -15.81
N LYS A 91 7.21 -9.63 -16.68
CA LYS A 91 8.47 -8.88 -16.75
C LYS A 91 8.28 -7.39 -16.44
N ARG A 92 7.03 -6.96 -16.32
CA ARG A 92 6.68 -5.56 -16.11
C ARG A 92 5.57 -5.43 -15.08
N LEU A 93 5.71 -4.44 -14.21
CA LEU A 93 4.68 -4.01 -13.26
C LEU A 93 4.32 -2.55 -13.56
N LEU A 94 3.05 -2.29 -13.82
CA LEU A 94 2.52 -0.94 -13.97
C LEU A 94 1.81 -0.54 -12.67
N ILE A 95 2.24 0.56 -12.07
CA ILE A 95 1.71 1.12 -10.83
C ILE A 95 1.02 2.45 -11.15
N SER A 96 -0.24 2.60 -10.77
CA SER A 96 -0.93 3.87 -10.68
C SER A 96 -0.98 4.32 -9.23
N ALA A 97 -0.54 5.55 -8.96
CA ALA A 97 -0.46 6.12 -7.61
C ALA A 97 -0.87 7.59 -7.62
N ASP A 98 -1.24 8.14 -6.47
CA ASP A 98 -1.40 9.59 -6.36
C ASP A 98 -0.03 10.30 -6.44
N GLY A 99 -0.08 11.62 -6.67
CA GLY A 99 1.10 12.48 -6.70
C GLY A 99 1.63 12.86 -5.29
N GLY A 100 0.97 12.46 -4.20
CA GLY A 100 1.29 12.84 -2.82
C GLY A 100 1.55 11.68 -1.88
N GLY A 101 1.75 11.96 -0.59
CA GLY A 101 1.96 10.93 0.43
C GLY A 101 3.29 10.19 0.32
N SER A 102 3.32 8.98 0.87
CA SER A 102 4.51 8.11 0.91
C SER A 102 4.96 7.62 -0.47
N ASN A 103 4.03 7.51 -1.42
CA ASN A 103 4.27 7.13 -2.82
C ASN A 103 4.32 8.33 -3.79
N GLY A 104 4.49 9.55 -3.28
CA GLY A 104 4.44 10.77 -4.10
C GLY A 104 5.57 10.87 -5.13
N SER A 105 5.28 11.53 -6.28
CA SER A 105 6.21 11.66 -7.41
C SER A 105 7.52 12.38 -7.08
N ARG A 106 7.51 13.25 -6.06
CA ARG A 106 8.69 14.01 -5.59
C ARG A 106 9.48 13.27 -4.49
N VAL A 107 8.98 12.15 -3.99
CA VAL A 107 9.61 11.42 -2.89
C VAL A 107 10.79 10.60 -3.43
N ARG A 108 12.03 11.03 -3.15
CA ARG A 108 13.24 10.34 -3.59
C ARG A 108 13.33 8.93 -3.01
N LEU A 109 12.96 8.75 -1.74
CA LEU A 109 12.97 7.44 -1.08
C LEU A 109 12.03 6.43 -1.77
N TRP A 110 10.88 6.88 -2.29
CA TRP A 110 9.99 6.03 -3.09
C TRP A 110 10.71 5.46 -4.33
N LYS A 111 11.40 6.31 -5.07
CA LYS A 111 12.17 5.90 -6.27
C LYS A 111 13.33 4.98 -5.91
N TRP A 112 14.02 5.29 -4.80
CA TRP A 112 15.10 4.47 -4.28
C TRP A 112 14.64 3.06 -3.92
N GLU A 113 13.60 2.94 -3.14
CA GLU A 113 13.05 1.65 -2.70
C GLU A 113 12.46 0.85 -3.87
N LEU A 114 11.84 1.51 -4.86
CA LEU A 114 11.38 0.85 -6.09
C LEU A 114 12.54 0.30 -6.92
N GLN A 115 13.69 0.97 -6.91
CA GLN A 115 14.89 0.42 -7.56
C GLN A 115 15.33 -0.89 -6.90
N GLN A 116 15.34 -0.92 -5.55
CA GLN A 116 15.65 -2.16 -4.84
C GLN A 116 14.67 -3.27 -5.22
N LEU A 117 13.37 -2.95 -5.24
CA LEU A 117 12.35 -3.91 -5.65
C LEU A 117 12.53 -4.40 -7.10
N ALA A 118 12.88 -3.51 -8.03
CA ALA A 118 13.15 -3.86 -9.41
C ALA A 118 14.36 -4.82 -9.53
N ASP A 119 15.44 -4.53 -8.80
CA ASP A 119 16.64 -5.36 -8.79
C ASP A 119 16.39 -6.75 -8.19
N GLU A 120 15.62 -6.83 -7.10
CA GLU A 120 15.26 -8.08 -6.42
C GLU A 120 14.36 -8.97 -7.27
N THR A 121 13.43 -8.37 -8.01
CA THR A 121 12.38 -9.12 -8.72
C THR A 121 12.67 -9.31 -10.21
N GLY A 122 13.60 -8.54 -10.77
CA GLY A 122 13.84 -8.48 -12.22
C GLY A 122 12.72 -7.79 -13.01
N LEU A 123 11.78 -7.12 -12.33
CA LEU A 123 10.67 -6.43 -12.98
C LEU A 123 11.07 -5.02 -13.45
N CYS A 124 10.69 -4.69 -14.69
CA CYS A 124 10.61 -3.29 -15.11
C CYS A 124 9.38 -2.66 -14.46
N ILE A 125 9.56 -1.69 -13.56
CA ILE A 125 8.48 -1.04 -12.80
C ILE A 125 8.16 0.31 -13.42
N THR A 126 6.99 0.42 -14.04
CA THR A 126 6.49 1.70 -14.57
C THR A 126 5.52 2.31 -13.56
N VAL A 127 5.75 3.57 -13.21
CA VAL A 127 4.88 4.35 -12.31
C VAL A 127 4.22 5.45 -13.10
N CYS A 128 2.90 5.56 -12.94
CA CYS A 128 2.08 6.66 -13.46
C CYS A 128 1.40 7.33 -12.27
N HIS A 129 1.84 8.55 -11.95
CA HIS A 129 1.18 9.35 -10.93
C HIS A 129 0.01 10.12 -11.50
N LEU A 130 -1.09 10.13 -10.76
CA LEU A 130 -2.23 10.97 -11.09
C LEU A 130 -1.89 12.45 -10.88
N PRO A 131 -2.44 13.35 -11.69
CA PRO A 131 -2.25 14.79 -11.50
C PRO A 131 -2.64 15.26 -10.10
N PRO A 132 -2.01 16.33 -9.58
CA PRO A 132 -2.39 16.91 -8.30
C PRO A 132 -3.89 17.24 -8.21
N GLY A 133 -4.52 16.95 -7.08
CA GLY A 133 -5.95 17.21 -6.85
C GLY A 133 -6.90 16.18 -7.47
N THR A 134 -6.40 15.10 -8.05
CA THR A 134 -7.20 14.05 -8.70
C THR A 134 -7.18 12.71 -7.97
N SER A 135 -6.80 12.69 -6.70
CA SER A 135 -6.76 11.47 -5.86
C SER A 135 -8.08 10.68 -5.90
N LYS A 136 -9.22 11.38 -6.02
CA LYS A 136 -10.53 10.74 -6.22
C LYS A 136 -10.64 9.85 -7.47
N TRP A 137 -9.69 9.93 -8.40
CA TRP A 137 -9.64 9.06 -9.58
C TRP A 137 -8.77 7.82 -9.35
N ASN A 138 -8.03 7.77 -8.24
CA ASN A 138 -7.26 6.60 -7.89
C ASN A 138 -8.20 5.39 -7.68
N LYS A 139 -8.01 4.35 -8.48
CA LYS A 139 -8.95 3.22 -8.53
C LYS A 139 -9.07 2.50 -7.20
N ILE A 140 -7.99 2.42 -6.44
CA ILE A 140 -7.95 1.75 -5.14
C ILE A 140 -8.95 2.36 -4.14
N GLU A 141 -9.16 3.69 -4.18
CA GLU A 141 -10.08 4.38 -3.29
C GLU A 141 -11.53 3.86 -3.43
N HIS A 142 -11.97 3.68 -4.67
CA HIS A 142 -13.34 3.27 -4.98
C HIS A 142 -13.54 1.77 -5.07
N ARG A 143 -12.47 1.03 -5.40
CA ARG A 143 -12.55 -0.41 -5.66
C ARG A 143 -12.13 -1.27 -4.48
N LEU A 144 -11.39 -0.69 -3.53
CA LEU A 144 -10.90 -1.41 -2.35
C LEU A 144 -11.22 -0.66 -1.05
N PHE A 145 -10.72 0.56 -0.86
CA PHE A 145 -10.80 1.26 0.41
C PHE A 145 -12.23 1.66 0.83
N ALA A 146 -13.07 2.04 -0.13
CA ALA A 146 -14.47 2.32 0.13
C ALA A 146 -15.18 1.08 0.72
N TRP A 147 -14.91 -0.11 0.15
CA TRP A 147 -15.51 -1.36 0.60
C TRP A 147 -14.98 -1.83 1.95
N ILE A 148 -13.68 -1.68 2.21
CA ILE A 148 -13.10 -1.91 3.53
C ILE A 148 -13.79 -0.99 4.56
N SER A 149 -13.94 0.31 4.24
CA SER A 149 -14.60 1.27 5.12
C SER A 149 -16.05 0.94 5.39
N GLN A 150 -16.76 0.39 4.42
CA GLN A 150 -18.13 -0.10 4.62
C GLN A 150 -18.18 -1.36 5.49
N ASN A 151 -17.24 -2.29 5.29
CA ASN A 151 -17.22 -3.55 6.02
C ASN A 151 -16.93 -3.41 7.51
N TRP A 152 -16.12 -2.45 7.91
CA TRP A 152 -15.83 -2.20 9.34
C TRP A 152 -16.64 -1.04 9.95
N ARG A 153 -17.59 -0.53 9.21
CA ARG A 153 -18.43 0.59 9.62
C ARG A 153 -19.22 0.25 10.88
N GLY A 154 -19.13 1.13 11.90
CA GLY A 154 -19.80 0.91 13.19
C GLY A 154 -19.09 -0.06 14.14
N LYS A 155 -18.06 -0.78 13.69
CA LYS A 155 -17.33 -1.78 14.49
C LYS A 155 -16.09 -1.16 15.14
N PRO A 156 -15.89 -1.30 16.46
CA PRO A 156 -14.66 -0.85 17.10
C PRO A 156 -13.46 -1.71 16.62
N LEU A 157 -12.36 -1.05 16.29
CA LEU A 157 -11.13 -1.71 15.81
C LEU A 157 -10.24 -2.05 17.01
N THR A 158 -10.70 -2.95 17.86
CA THR A 158 -10.16 -3.21 19.20
C THR A 158 -8.71 -3.68 19.22
N ASN A 159 -8.28 -4.40 18.18
CA ASN A 159 -6.91 -4.89 18.04
C ASN A 159 -6.60 -5.21 16.57
N TYR A 160 -5.31 -5.47 16.27
CA TYR A 160 -4.87 -5.77 14.90
C TYR A 160 -5.53 -7.03 14.31
N ALA A 161 -5.82 -8.06 15.11
CA ALA A 161 -6.48 -9.27 14.62
C ALA A 161 -7.90 -8.97 14.11
N VAL A 162 -8.65 -8.11 14.80
CA VAL A 162 -9.96 -7.63 14.37
C VAL A 162 -9.85 -6.84 13.06
N ILE A 163 -8.88 -5.93 12.97
CA ILE A 163 -8.63 -5.14 11.75
C ILE A 163 -8.36 -6.05 10.56
N LEU A 164 -7.43 -7.01 10.70
CA LEU A 164 -7.09 -7.96 9.64
C LEU A 164 -8.30 -8.79 9.23
N LYS A 165 -9.06 -9.30 10.20
CA LYS A 165 -10.28 -10.09 9.93
C LYS A 165 -11.30 -9.28 9.14
N LEU A 166 -11.54 -8.03 9.51
CA LEU A 166 -12.48 -7.15 8.81
C LEU A 166 -11.99 -6.79 7.39
N ILE A 167 -10.69 -6.53 7.22
CA ILE A 167 -10.12 -6.28 5.89
C ILE A 167 -10.27 -7.53 5.01
N ALA A 168 -9.85 -8.70 5.49
CA ALA A 168 -9.90 -9.94 4.72
C ALA A 168 -11.34 -10.40 4.38
N ALA A 169 -12.32 -10.07 5.23
CA ALA A 169 -13.72 -10.38 4.98
C ALA A 169 -14.40 -9.42 3.99
N THR A 170 -13.67 -8.42 3.48
CA THR A 170 -14.24 -7.45 2.53
C THR A 170 -14.47 -8.11 1.17
N THR A 171 -15.72 -8.05 0.70
CA THR A 171 -16.12 -8.56 -0.61
C THR A 171 -17.18 -7.66 -1.24
N THR A 172 -17.50 -7.89 -2.50
CA THR A 172 -18.55 -7.19 -3.24
C THR A 172 -19.27 -8.16 -4.16
N GLU A 173 -20.46 -7.78 -4.62
CA GLU A 173 -21.20 -8.54 -5.64
C GLU A 173 -20.38 -8.72 -6.94
N ALA A 174 -19.49 -7.77 -7.24
CA ALA A 174 -18.58 -7.85 -8.37
C ALA A 174 -17.39 -8.80 -8.14
N GLY A 175 -17.35 -9.54 -7.04
CA GLY A 175 -16.35 -10.57 -6.75
C GLY A 175 -15.00 -10.02 -6.26
N LEU A 176 -14.96 -8.87 -5.57
CA LEU A 176 -13.75 -8.40 -4.89
C LEU A 176 -13.30 -9.45 -3.87
N THR A 177 -12.02 -9.80 -3.92
CA THR A 177 -11.33 -10.60 -2.89
C THR A 177 -10.22 -9.78 -2.26
N VAL A 178 -10.04 -9.91 -0.94
CA VAL A 178 -9.00 -9.15 -0.22
C VAL A 178 -8.18 -10.08 0.64
N GLN A 179 -6.86 -9.96 0.52
CA GLN A 179 -5.90 -10.58 1.41
C GLN A 179 -5.16 -9.48 2.18
N CYS A 180 -4.74 -9.78 3.40
CA CYS A 180 -3.98 -8.83 4.21
C CYS A 180 -3.01 -9.52 5.15
N GLN A 181 -1.99 -8.78 5.57
CA GLN A 181 -1.05 -9.19 6.61
C GLN A 181 -0.76 -8.06 7.58
N LEU A 182 -0.29 -8.43 8.77
CA LEU A 182 0.29 -7.49 9.72
C LEU A 182 1.79 -7.36 9.44
N ASP A 183 2.25 -6.13 9.32
CA ASP A 183 3.67 -5.81 9.22
C ASP A 183 4.12 -5.14 10.52
N THR A 184 4.92 -5.85 11.29
CA THR A 184 5.45 -5.41 12.59
C THR A 184 6.83 -4.76 12.49
N ASN A 185 7.36 -4.60 11.28
CA ASN A 185 8.63 -3.90 11.08
C ASN A 185 8.46 -2.39 11.31
N LEU A 186 9.59 -1.76 11.65
CA LEU A 186 9.64 -0.32 11.86
C LEU A 186 10.19 0.36 10.61
N TYR A 187 9.54 1.46 10.23
CA TYR A 187 9.88 2.25 9.06
C TYR A 187 10.14 3.71 9.46
N PRO A 188 11.31 4.01 10.02
CA PRO A 188 11.59 5.33 10.58
C PRO A 188 11.44 6.42 9.50
N ALA A 189 10.78 7.50 9.88
CA ALA A 189 10.64 8.67 9.04
C ALA A 189 11.96 9.45 8.93
N GLY A 190 12.10 10.27 7.88
CA GLY A 190 13.20 11.23 7.75
C GLY A 190 14.44 10.72 7.01
N ARG A 191 14.45 9.49 6.46
CA ARG A 191 15.55 9.06 5.58
C ARG A 191 15.59 9.96 4.34
N LYS A 192 16.75 10.58 4.13
CA LYS A 192 17.04 11.41 2.95
C LYS A 192 17.89 10.62 1.97
N ILE A 193 17.59 10.76 0.70
CA ILE A 193 18.36 10.19 -0.41
C ILE A 193 19.16 11.32 -1.06
N SER A 194 20.48 11.16 -1.12
CA SER A 194 21.40 12.16 -1.69
C SER A 194 21.30 12.22 -3.22
N ASP A 195 21.94 13.23 -3.82
CA ASP A 195 22.00 13.34 -5.28
C ASP A 195 22.85 12.21 -5.88
N GLU A 196 23.92 11.81 -5.19
CA GLU A 196 24.78 10.68 -5.59
C GLU A 196 23.98 9.36 -5.57
N GLU A 197 23.20 9.11 -4.53
CA GLU A 197 22.32 7.94 -4.47
C GLU A 197 21.29 7.97 -5.61
N MET A 198 20.65 9.13 -5.85
CA MET A 198 19.69 9.27 -6.95
C MET A 198 20.33 9.03 -8.33
N ALA A 199 21.58 9.43 -8.53
CA ALA A 199 22.30 9.21 -9.79
C ALA A 199 22.60 7.73 -10.09
N THR A 200 22.51 6.85 -9.09
CA THR A 200 22.69 5.39 -9.29
C THR A 200 21.44 4.68 -9.77
N LEU A 201 20.30 5.36 -9.81
CA LEU A 201 19.03 4.73 -10.17
C LEU A 201 18.88 4.61 -11.70
N SER A 202 18.36 3.48 -12.14
CA SER A 202 18.07 3.20 -13.55
C SER A 202 16.63 3.67 -13.90
N ILE A 203 16.42 4.99 -13.86
CA ILE A 203 15.13 5.63 -14.11
C ILE A 203 15.08 6.18 -15.53
N GLN A 204 14.04 5.81 -16.27
CA GLN A 204 13.70 6.34 -17.58
C GLN A 204 12.42 7.17 -17.49
N PRO A 205 12.52 8.52 -17.53
CA PRO A 205 11.33 9.37 -17.60
C PRO A 205 10.56 9.13 -18.91
N ASP A 206 9.24 9.17 -18.84
CA ASP A 206 8.39 9.16 -20.04
C ASP A 206 8.48 10.50 -20.77
N SER A 207 8.24 10.51 -22.06
CA SER A 207 8.15 11.74 -22.88
C SER A 207 6.98 12.63 -22.47
N PHE A 208 5.90 12.02 -21.94
CA PHE A 208 4.73 12.73 -21.43
C PHE A 208 4.83 12.83 -19.90
N HIS A 209 5.09 14.03 -19.41
CA HIS A 209 5.18 14.31 -17.96
C HIS A 209 6.11 13.35 -17.21
N GLY A 210 7.39 13.32 -17.62
CA GLY A 210 8.40 12.42 -17.05
C GLY A 210 8.65 12.62 -15.54
N GLU A 211 8.25 13.75 -14.97
CA GLU A 211 8.25 14.00 -13.54
C GLU A 211 7.19 13.17 -12.78
N TRP A 212 6.14 12.71 -13.48
CA TRP A 212 5.05 11.89 -12.95
C TRP A 212 5.03 10.47 -13.53
N ASN A 213 5.54 10.31 -14.75
CA ASN A 213 5.53 9.04 -15.46
C ASN A 213 6.97 8.60 -15.73
N TYR A 214 7.35 7.47 -15.22
CA TYR A 214 8.69 6.95 -15.38
C TYR A 214 8.75 5.43 -15.23
N THR A 215 9.80 4.81 -15.79
CA THR A 215 10.08 3.39 -15.64
C THR A 215 11.39 3.21 -14.91
N ILE A 216 11.40 2.36 -13.91
CA ILE A 216 12.60 1.90 -13.20
C ILE A 216 12.96 0.53 -13.76
N LEU A 217 14.17 0.41 -14.28
CA LEU A 217 14.70 -0.83 -14.81
C LEU A 217 15.55 -1.54 -13.76
N PRO A 218 15.49 -2.88 -13.68
CA PRO A 218 16.42 -3.62 -12.83
C PRO A 218 17.85 -3.35 -13.33
N ARG A 219 18.77 -3.12 -12.39
CA ARG A 219 20.20 -2.99 -12.69
C ARG A 219 20.75 -4.38 -12.90
N THR A 220 21.50 -4.59 -13.99
CA THR A 220 22.19 -5.85 -14.22
C THR A 220 23.30 -6.00 -13.18
N THR A 221 23.19 -6.96 -12.29
CA THR A 221 24.30 -7.32 -11.42
C THR A 221 25.37 -7.93 -12.30
N LEU A 222 26.59 -7.36 -12.33
CA LEU A 222 27.74 -7.85 -13.10
C LEU A 222 28.28 -9.21 -12.57
N ILE A 223 27.40 -10.13 -12.20
CA ILE A 223 27.80 -11.45 -11.69
C ILE A 223 27.92 -12.49 -12.80
N ASP A 224 27.35 -12.26 -13.99
CA ASP A 224 27.34 -13.25 -15.07
C ASP A 224 28.50 -13.16 -16.07
N THR A 225 29.56 -12.40 -15.78
CA THR A 225 30.68 -12.21 -16.74
C THR A 225 31.97 -12.94 -16.35
N VAL A 226 31.95 -13.87 -15.40
CA VAL A 226 33.17 -14.59 -14.96
C VAL A 226 33.09 -16.12 -15.16
N ILE A 227 32.18 -16.63 -15.99
CA ILE A 227 32.24 -18.03 -16.43
C ILE A 227 31.95 -18.09 -17.92
N SER A 228 32.97 -17.87 -18.72
CA SER A 228 33.11 -18.36 -20.08
C SER A 228 34.60 -18.55 -20.40
#